data_d51d4fa1b838f043b992aa4411951577
#
_entry.id   d51d4fa1b838f043b992aa4411951577
#
_cell.length_a   1.000
_cell.length_b   1.000
_cell.length_c   1.000
_cell.angle_alpha   90.00
_cell.angle_beta   90.00
_cell.angle_gamma   90.00
#
_symmetry.space_group_name_H-M   'P 1'
#
loop_
_entity.id
_entity.type
_entity.pdbx_description
1 polymer ?
#
loop_
_entity_poly.entity_id
_entity_poly.type
_entity_poly.pdbx_seq_one_letter_code
_entity_poly.pdbx_strand_id
1 'polypeptide(L)'
;MTNPRDIGERALTAIRSEPRIGPHFKPETFTVDSDGVATIEAEVENVAIKRLALERLAATPGIGAVIDRLRVKPASAMSNDGILDHLRKAYYQESAFRQLAIKERENGEVKLVRAGLPDYRGEIEIEVKDGVVILNGSVPSLASKRLAGVLAWWVPGSRDVVNGITVDPPEEDAPIRIEEAVRIVLAKDPLIDASQIRVGVRGRTVRLTGLVRSEASRDAAEWDAWYIFGVDDVINEIATGA
;
A
#
# COMPACT_ATOMS: atom_id res chain seq x y z
N MET A 1 -33.74 -1.51 13.19
CA MET A 1 -32.76 -1.24 12.11
C MET A 1 -32.01 0.02 12.49
N THR A 2 -30.70 -0.02 12.53
CA THR A 2 -29.88 1.17 12.87
C THR A 2 -29.93 2.12 11.66
N ASN A 3 -30.17 3.41 11.91
CA ASN A 3 -30.24 4.41 10.85
C ASN A 3 -28.87 4.56 10.19
N PRO A 4 -28.73 4.56 8.84
CA PRO A 4 -27.48 4.80 8.13
C PRO A 4 -26.73 6.07 8.60
N ARG A 5 -27.46 7.13 8.95
CA ARG A 5 -26.88 8.36 9.49
C ARG A 5 -26.17 8.12 10.83
N ASP A 6 -26.77 7.36 11.75
CA ASP A 6 -26.18 7.05 13.05
C ASP A 6 -24.95 6.14 12.92
N ILE A 7 -24.95 5.24 11.91
CA ILE A 7 -23.80 4.41 11.57
C ILE A 7 -22.67 5.32 11.09
N GLY A 8 -22.96 6.26 10.18
CA GLY A 8 -22.02 7.22 9.65
C GLY A 8 -21.36 8.10 10.71
N GLU A 9 -22.15 8.63 11.65
CA GLU A 9 -21.65 9.46 12.76
C GLU A 9 -20.70 8.67 13.68
N ARG A 10 -21.04 7.41 14.00
CA ARG A 10 -20.17 6.52 14.77
C ARG A 10 -18.86 6.21 14.03
N ALA A 11 -18.95 5.92 12.74
CA ALA A 11 -17.77 5.66 11.92
C ALA A 11 -16.82 6.86 11.88
N LEU A 12 -17.33 8.06 11.64
CA LEU A 12 -16.52 9.29 11.67
C LEU A 12 -15.92 9.55 13.05
N THR A 13 -16.66 9.27 14.13
CA THR A 13 -16.14 9.37 15.49
C THR A 13 -15.02 8.37 15.73
N ALA A 14 -15.15 7.12 15.27
CA ALA A 14 -14.11 6.10 15.37
C ALA A 14 -12.84 6.51 14.61
N ILE A 15 -12.98 7.03 13.39
CA ILE A 15 -11.84 7.55 12.61
C ILE A 15 -11.14 8.70 13.33
N ARG A 16 -11.89 9.68 13.83
CA ARG A 16 -11.35 10.87 14.52
C ARG A 16 -10.75 10.58 15.89
N SER A 17 -11.12 9.47 16.52
CA SER A 17 -10.53 9.02 17.78
C SER A 17 -9.17 8.34 17.61
N GLU A 18 -8.78 7.99 16.38
CA GLU A 18 -7.44 7.47 16.10
C GLU A 18 -6.41 8.59 16.25
N PRO A 19 -5.44 8.48 17.18
CA PRO A 19 -4.49 9.58 17.47
C PRO A 19 -3.67 10.05 16.27
N ARG A 20 -3.34 9.13 15.34
CA ARG A 20 -2.57 9.46 14.12
C ARG A 20 -3.39 10.16 13.05
N ILE A 21 -4.72 10.08 13.12
CA ILE A 21 -5.64 10.81 12.22
C ILE A 21 -6.07 12.12 12.86
N GLY A 22 -6.53 12.05 14.10
CA GLY A 22 -6.93 13.20 14.90
C GLY A 22 -8.33 13.72 14.65
N PRO A 23 -8.81 14.63 15.55
CA PRO A 23 -10.20 15.06 15.61
C PRO A 23 -10.63 15.96 14.42
N HIS A 24 -9.67 16.50 13.68
CA HIS A 24 -9.94 17.44 12.58
C HIS A 24 -10.13 16.75 11.22
N PHE A 25 -10.05 15.42 11.17
CA PHE A 25 -10.29 14.69 9.93
C PHE A 25 -11.69 14.98 9.38
N LYS A 26 -11.74 15.47 8.15
CA LYS A 26 -12.97 15.83 7.46
C LYS A 26 -12.92 15.31 6.03
N PRO A 27 -13.64 14.23 5.71
CA PRO A 27 -13.73 13.77 4.33
C PRO A 27 -14.51 14.77 3.46
N GLU A 28 -14.18 14.82 2.17
CA GLU A 28 -14.90 15.60 1.16
C GLU A 28 -16.28 15.01 0.92
N THR A 29 -16.33 13.67 0.84
CA THR A 29 -17.57 12.91 0.74
C THR A 29 -17.54 11.77 1.76
N PHE A 30 -18.65 11.63 2.51
CA PHE A 30 -18.86 10.48 3.38
C PHE A 30 -20.33 10.12 3.42
N THR A 31 -20.67 8.93 2.98
CA THR A 31 -22.04 8.42 2.97
C THR A 31 -22.09 6.95 3.40
N VAL A 32 -23.20 6.55 4.04
CA VAL A 32 -23.52 5.15 4.33
C VAL A 32 -24.91 4.92 3.76
N ASP A 33 -25.08 3.89 2.96
CA ASP A 33 -26.38 3.53 2.39
C ASP A 33 -27.19 2.58 3.30
N SER A 34 -28.39 2.19 2.84
CA SER A 34 -29.28 1.27 3.57
C SER A 34 -28.71 -0.13 3.74
N ASP A 35 -27.79 -0.54 2.87
CA ASP A 35 -27.17 -1.87 2.85
C ASP A 35 -25.87 -1.91 3.68
N GLY A 36 -25.50 -0.76 4.30
CA GLY A 36 -24.30 -0.62 5.11
C GLY A 36 -23.03 -0.44 4.25
N VAL A 37 -23.16 -0.04 3.00
CA VAL A 37 -21.99 0.30 2.16
C VAL A 37 -21.58 1.74 2.46
N ALA A 38 -20.38 1.92 2.97
CA ALA A 38 -19.81 3.23 3.23
C ALA A 38 -18.96 3.69 2.04
N THR A 39 -19.19 4.91 1.56
CA THR A 39 -18.29 5.58 0.60
C THR A 39 -17.56 6.69 1.32
N ILE A 40 -16.23 6.70 1.23
CA ILE A 40 -15.37 7.73 1.83
C ILE A 40 -14.42 8.30 0.78
N GLU A 41 -14.36 9.63 0.68
CA GLU A 41 -13.49 10.36 -0.25
C GLU A 41 -12.80 11.52 0.48
N ALA A 42 -11.47 11.53 0.42
CA ALA A 42 -10.63 12.60 0.96
C ALA A 42 -9.22 12.49 0.40
N GLU A 43 -8.49 13.61 0.40
CA GLU A 43 -7.04 13.58 0.33
C GLU A 43 -6.47 13.43 1.75
N VAL A 44 -5.52 12.54 1.93
CA VAL A 44 -4.84 12.25 3.21
C VAL A 44 -3.34 12.43 3.07
N GLU A 45 -2.67 12.77 4.15
CA GLU A 45 -1.23 13.10 4.10
C GLU A 45 -0.34 11.89 3.78
N ASN A 46 -0.78 10.66 4.14
CA ASN A 46 0.03 9.47 3.97
C ASN A 46 -0.78 8.16 4.01
N VAL A 47 -0.12 7.05 3.69
CA VAL A 47 -0.73 5.71 3.62
C VAL A 47 -1.18 5.21 5.00
N ALA A 48 -0.47 5.57 6.08
CA ALA A 48 -0.88 5.18 7.44
C ALA A 48 -2.26 5.74 7.79
N ILE A 49 -2.47 7.04 7.55
CA ILE A 49 -3.79 7.68 7.75
C ILE A 49 -4.86 7.00 6.89
N LYS A 50 -4.57 6.74 5.61
CA LYS A 50 -5.49 6.04 4.71
C LYS A 50 -5.90 4.68 5.28
N ARG A 51 -4.93 3.84 5.65
CA ARG A 51 -5.19 2.48 6.16
C ARG A 51 -5.93 2.48 7.48
N LEU A 52 -5.50 3.31 8.42
CA LEU A 52 -6.15 3.43 9.72
C LEU A 52 -7.59 3.93 9.59
N ALA A 53 -7.85 4.91 8.71
CA ALA A 53 -9.21 5.38 8.45
C ALA A 53 -10.11 4.27 7.90
N LEU A 54 -9.62 3.48 6.94
CA LEU A 54 -10.34 2.35 6.36
C LEU A 54 -10.58 1.24 7.39
N GLU A 55 -9.59 0.93 8.24
CA GLU A 55 -9.72 -0.05 9.32
C GLU A 55 -10.79 0.37 10.33
N ARG A 56 -10.74 1.60 10.83
CA ARG A 56 -11.74 2.13 11.77
C ARG A 56 -13.13 2.15 11.17
N LEU A 57 -13.22 2.49 9.88
CA LEU A 57 -14.48 2.48 9.14
C LEU A 57 -15.03 1.05 9.02
N ALA A 58 -14.23 0.10 8.56
CA ALA A 58 -14.64 -1.30 8.40
C ALA A 58 -14.97 -1.99 9.73
N ALA A 59 -14.31 -1.61 10.84
CA ALA A 59 -14.60 -2.13 12.17
C ALA A 59 -15.89 -1.54 12.80
N THR A 60 -16.51 -0.54 12.18
CA THR A 60 -17.71 0.10 12.73
C THR A 60 -18.94 -0.82 12.56
N PRO A 61 -19.66 -1.19 13.64
CA PRO A 61 -20.84 -2.03 13.55
C PRO A 61 -21.92 -1.41 12.64
N GLY A 62 -22.34 -2.17 11.63
CA GLY A 62 -23.30 -1.76 10.61
C GLY A 62 -22.67 -1.37 9.28
N ILE A 63 -21.35 -1.31 9.18
CA ILE A 63 -20.64 -1.22 7.90
C ILE A 63 -20.37 -2.64 7.39
N GLY A 64 -20.89 -2.96 6.22
CA GLY A 64 -20.72 -4.26 5.54
C GLY A 64 -19.68 -4.23 4.41
N ALA A 65 -19.51 -3.05 3.78
CA ALA A 65 -18.53 -2.83 2.73
C ALA A 65 -18.08 -1.38 2.71
N VAL A 66 -16.88 -1.14 2.14
CA VAL A 66 -16.31 0.21 2.01
C VAL A 66 -15.92 0.46 0.55
N ILE A 67 -16.40 1.56 -0.01
CA ILE A 67 -15.93 2.12 -1.27
C ILE A 67 -14.85 3.16 -0.93
N ASP A 68 -13.61 2.74 -1.11
CA ASP A 68 -12.42 3.56 -0.82
C ASP A 68 -12.10 4.52 -1.96
N ARG A 69 -12.23 5.83 -1.69
CA ARG A 69 -11.78 6.92 -2.55
C ARG A 69 -10.78 7.83 -1.84
N LEU A 70 -10.16 7.34 -0.77
CA LEU A 70 -9.07 8.06 -0.12
C LEU A 70 -7.86 8.10 -1.03
N ARG A 71 -7.28 9.27 -1.21
CA ARG A 71 -6.09 9.50 -2.02
C ARG A 71 -4.99 10.11 -1.17
N VAL A 72 -3.80 9.55 -1.26
CA VAL A 72 -2.62 10.11 -0.60
C VAL A 72 -2.15 11.32 -1.39
N LYS A 73 -1.79 12.38 -0.67
CA LYS A 73 -1.16 13.55 -1.26
C LYS A 73 0.20 13.15 -1.86
N PRO A 74 0.39 13.31 -3.16
CA PRO A 74 1.64 12.88 -3.79
C PRO A 74 2.82 13.75 -3.36
N ALA A 75 3.99 13.15 -3.21
CA ALA A 75 5.22 13.87 -2.87
C ALA A 75 5.61 14.89 -3.95
N SER A 76 5.28 14.61 -5.22
CA SER A 76 5.39 15.57 -6.31
C SER A 76 4.27 15.38 -7.32
N ALA A 77 3.82 16.48 -7.95
CA ALA A 77 2.86 16.40 -9.04
C ALA A 77 3.49 15.69 -10.24
N MET A 78 2.82 14.66 -10.76
CA MET A 78 3.30 13.85 -11.88
C MET A 78 2.11 13.45 -12.76
N SER A 79 2.31 13.41 -14.07
CA SER A 79 1.29 12.89 -14.99
C SER A 79 1.20 11.36 -14.89
N ASN A 80 0.09 10.78 -15.36
CA ASN A 80 -0.06 9.31 -15.42
C ASN A 80 1.08 8.67 -16.23
N ASP A 81 1.47 9.26 -17.36
CA ASP A 81 2.58 8.79 -18.19
C ASP A 81 3.92 8.85 -17.44
N GLY A 82 4.13 9.92 -16.66
CA GLY A 82 5.33 10.07 -15.83
C GLY A 82 5.40 8.99 -14.74
N ILE A 83 4.28 8.69 -14.09
CA ILE A 83 4.19 7.59 -13.11
C ILE A 83 4.46 6.25 -13.79
N LEU A 84 3.85 6.01 -14.96
CA LEU A 84 4.02 4.77 -15.71
C LEU A 84 5.48 4.56 -16.15
N ASP A 85 6.15 5.63 -16.60
CA ASP A 85 7.58 5.58 -16.97
C ASP A 85 8.49 5.22 -15.78
N HIS A 86 8.20 5.75 -14.60
CA HIS A 86 8.94 5.42 -13.38
C HIS A 86 8.72 3.96 -12.99
N LEU A 87 7.48 3.48 -13.02
CA LEU A 87 7.13 2.09 -12.74
C LEU A 87 7.80 1.13 -13.73
N ARG A 88 7.74 1.45 -15.03
CA ARG A 88 8.42 0.66 -16.07
C ARG A 88 9.89 0.48 -15.75
N LYS A 89 10.60 1.56 -15.42
CA LYS A 89 12.02 1.52 -15.07
C LYS A 89 12.27 0.69 -13.81
N ALA A 90 11.49 0.94 -12.74
CA ALA A 90 11.62 0.21 -11.48
C ALA A 90 11.41 -1.30 -11.66
N TYR A 91 10.34 -1.71 -12.37
CA TYR A 91 10.05 -3.13 -12.58
C TYR A 91 11.01 -3.80 -13.56
N TYR A 92 11.59 -3.04 -14.48
CA TYR A 92 12.63 -3.55 -15.39
C TYR A 92 13.93 -3.86 -14.65
N GLN A 93 14.31 -3.00 -13.70
CA GLN A 93 15.54 -3.13 -12.93
C GLN A 93 15.41 -4.14 -11.78
N GLU A 94 14.17 -4.45 -11.36
CA GLU A 94 13.93 -5.35 -10.24
C GLU A 94 14.26 -6.80 -10.60
N SER A 95 15.22 -7.35 -9.87
CA SER A 95 15.69 -8.73 -10.09
C SER A 95 14.61 -9.78 -9.85
N ALA A 96 13.73 -9.55 -8.88
CA ALA A 96 12.61 -10.43 -8.58
C ALA A 96 11.59 -10.52 -9.72
N PHE A 97 11.56 -9.54 -10.63
CA PHE A 97 10.63 -9.51 -11.77
C PHE A 97 11.29 -9.88 -13.10
N ARG A 98 12.58 -10.24 -13.11
CA ARG A 98 13.33 -10.50 -14.34
C ARG A 98 12.66 -11.55 -15.25
N GLN A 99 12.01 -12.54 -14.67
CA GLN A 99 11.39 -13.64 -15.39
C GLN A 99 9.94 -13.35 -15.81
N LEU A 100 9.31 -12.33 -15.23
CA LEU A 100 7.91 -11.98 -15.46
C LEU A 100 7.73 -11.21 -16.76
N ALA A 101 6.60 -11.42 -17.43
CA ALA A 101 6.13 -10.49 -18.45
C ALA A 101 5.68 -9.17 -17.79
N ILE A 102 6.00 -8.05 -18.42
CA ILE A 102 5.49 -6.73 -18.01
C ILE A 102 4.61 -6.18 -19.12
N LYS A 103 3.40 -5.82 -18.74
CA LYS A 103 2.38 -5.26 -19.63
C LYS A 103 1.94 -3.90 -19.11
N GLU A 104 1.49 -3.05 -19.99
CA GLU A 104 0.89 -1.76 -19.68
C GLU A 104 -0.50 -1.70 -20.30
N ARG A 105 -1.44 -1.13 -19.53
CA ARG A 105 -2.80 -0.88 -20.02
C ARG A 105 -3.01 0.62 -20.17
N GLU A 106 -3.28 1.04 -21.40
CA GLU A 106 -3.63 2.42 -21.74
C GLU A 106 -4.92 2.44 -22.55
N ASN A 107 -5.89 3.27 -22.16
CA ASN A 107 -7.17 3.43 -22.87
C ASN A 107 -7.90 2.09 -23.19
N GLY A 108 -7.74 1.09 -22.32
CA GLY A 108 -8.35 -0.23 -22.49
C GLY A 108 -7.50 -1.21 -23.32
N GLU A 109 -6.46 -0.75 -24.00
CA GLU A 109 -5.54 -1.62 -24.77
C GLU A 109 -4.38 -2.07 -23.89
N VAL A 110 -3.99 -3.34 -24.05
CA VAL A 110 -2.86 -3.95 -23.34
C VAL A 110 -1.67 -4.07 -24.28
N LYS A 111 -0.57 -3.44 -23.90
CA LYS A 111 0.71 -3.46 -24.62
C LYS A 111 1.72 -4.31 -23.86
N LEU A 112 2.34 -5.27 -24.56
CA LEU A 112 3.46 -6.02 -24.00
C LEU A 112 4.72 -5.14 -24.04
N VAL A 113 5.30 -4.86 -22.86
CA VAL A 113 6.53 -4.04 -22.72
C VAL A 113 7.76 -4.94 -22.62
N ARG A 114 7.65 -6.03 -21.86
CA ARG A 114 8.71 -7.04 -21.74
C ARG A 114 8.09 -8.43 -21.77
N ALA A 115 8.60 -9.30 -22.65
CA ALA A 115 8.24 -10.71 -22.60
C ALA A 115 8.83 -11.39 -21.37
N GLY A 116 8.06 -12.28 -20.75
CA GLY A 116 8.56 -13.18 -19.72
C GLY A 116 9.44 -14.28 -20.32
N LEU A 117 10.12 -15.04 -19.47
CA LEU A 117 10.86 -16.22 -19.94
C LEU A 117 9.90 -17.32 -20.42
N PRO A 118 10.25 -18.11 -21.46
CA PRO A 118 9.35 -19.08 -22.09
C PRO A 118 8.75 -20.11 -21.10
N ASP A 119 9.54 -20.55 -20.11
CA ASP A 119 9.15 -21.57 -19.15
C ASP A 119 8.60 -21.00 -17.83
N TYR A 120 8.43 -19.67 -17.76
CA TYR A 120 8.00 -18.99 -16.56
C TYR A 120 6.63 -18.33 -16.75
N ARG A 121 5.66 -18.80 -15.98
CA ARG A 121 4.29 -18.25 -16.00
C ARG A 121 4.16 -17.19 -14.92
N GLY A 122 4.17 -15.95 -15.33
CA GLY A 122 3.91 -14.83 -14.44
C GLY A 122 3.97 -13.52 -15.20
N GLU A 123 3.12 -12.59 -14.79
CA GLU A 123 3.03 -11.29 -15.44
C GLU A 123 2.54 -10.22 -14.47
N ILE A 124 2.97 -8.99 -14.73
CA ILE A 124 2.45 -7.79 -14.07
C ILE A 124 1.93 -6.86 -15.16
N GLU A 125 0.65 -6.52 -15.07
CA GLU A 125 0.01 -5.50 -15.86
C GLU A 125 -0.14 -4.24 -15.03
N ILE A 126 0.27 -3.10 -15.58
CA ILE A 126 0.27 -1.78 -14.94
C ILE A 126 -0.73 -0.89 -15.67
N GLU A 127 -1.61 -0.27 -14.94
CA GLU A 127 -2.48 0.82 -15.41
C GLU A 127 -2.36 2.00 -14.45
N VAL A 128 -2.34 3.22 -14.96
CA VAL A 128 -2.31 4.44 -14.14
C VAL A 128 -3.46 5.35 -14.55
N LYS A 129 -4.30 5.71 -13.57
CA LYS A 129 -5.43 6.63 -13.75
C LYS A 129 -5.48 7.63 -12.59
N ASP A 130 -5.43 8.91 -12.89
CA ASP A 130 -5.53 10.00 -11.90
C ASP A 130 -4.55 9.84 -10.73
N GLY A 131 -3.33 9.37 -11.02
CA GLY A 131 -2.31 9.06 -10.02
C GLY A 131 -2.54 7.76 -9.25
N VAL A 132 -3.59 7.01 -9.56
CA VAL A 132 -3.85 5.67 -8.99
C VAL A 132 -3.16 4.62 -9.85
N VAL A 133 -2.26 3.86 -9.23
CA VAL A 133 -1.61 2.71 -9.86
C VAL A 133 -2.45 1.46 -9.65
N ILE A 134 -2.84 0.81 -10.73
CA ILE A 134 -3.59 -0.44 -10.70
C ILE A 134 -2.68 -1.54 -11.23
N LEU A 135 -2.45 -2.55 -10.40
CA LEU A 135 -1.60 -3.70 -10.70
C LEU A 135 -2.47 -4.95 -10.81
N ASN A 136 -2.38 -5.65 -11.93
CA ASN A 136 -3.04 -6.93 -12.18
C ASN A 136 -2.03 -7.98 -12.63
N GLY A 137 -2.48 -9.21 -12.82
CA GLY A 137 -1.66 -10.31 -13.29
C GLY A 137 -1.42 -11.39 -12.25
N SER A 138 -0.32 -12.13 -12.37
CA SER A 138 0.03 -13.24 -11.50
C SER A 138 1.53 -13.29 -11.24
N VAL A 139 1.93 -13.56 -10.00
CA VAL A 139 3.33 -13.67 -9.56
C VAL A 139 3.54 -14.91 -8.70
N PRO A 140 4.79 -15.41 -8.55
CA PRO A 140 5.05 -16.70 -7.90
C PRO A 140 4.98 -16.65 -6.37
N SER A 141 4.92 -15.46 -5.75
CA SER A 141 4.96 -15.35 -4.29
C SER A 141 4.28 -14.09 -3.76
N LEU A 142 3.84 -14.15 -2.49
CA LEU A 142 3.36 -12.97 -1.76
C LEU A 142 4.44 -11.89 -1.64
N ALA A 143 5.71 -12.29 -1.50
CA ALA A 143 6.82 -11.33 -1.48
C ALA A 143 6.90 -10.53 -2.78
N SER A 144 6.77 -11.18 -3.95
CA SER A 144 6.74 -10.50 -5.26
C SER A 144 5.52 -9.59 -5.41
N LYS A 145 4.33 -10.04 -4.99
CA LYS A 145 3.12 -9.22 -4.99
C LYS A 145 3.28 -7.96 -4.14
N ARG A 146 3.80 -8.11 -2.93
CA ARG A 146 4.03 -6.99 -2.00
C ARG A 146 5.08 -6.03 -2.52
N LEU A 147 6.19 -6.55 -3.02
CA LEU A 147 7.26 -5.73 -3.61
C LEU A 147 6.74 -4.90 -4.79
N ALA A 148 5.90 -5.47 -5.67
CA ALA A 148 5.29 -4.72 -6.76
C ALA A 148 4.49 -3.53 -6.22
N GLY A 149 3.68 -3.74 -5.19
CA GLY A 149 2.91 -2.66 -4.55
C GLY A 149 3.80 -1.57 -3.92
N VAL A 150 4.87 -1.96 -3.24
CA VAL A 150 5.80 -1.00 -2.61
C VAL A 150 6.51 -0.15 -3.65
N LEU A 151 7.04 -0.77 -4.71
CA LEU A 151 7.68 -0.03 -5.81
C LEU A 151 6.71 0.96 -6.48
N ALA A 152 5.41 0.64 -6.50
CA ALA A 152 4.40 1.57 -6.98
C ALA A 152 4.19 2.75 -6.02
N TRP A 153 4.21 2.51 -4.71
CA TRP A 153 4.16 3.59 -3.72
C TRP A 153 5.41 4.47 -3.70
N TRP A 154 6.57 3.93 -4.05
CA TRP A 154 7.82 4.71 -4.12
C TRP A 154 7.84 5.71 -5.29
N VAL A 155 6.94 5.62 -6.24
CA VAL A 155 6.82 6.64 -7.30
C VAL A 155 6.22 7.92 -6.71
N PRO A 156 6.92 9.07 -6.77
CA PRO A 156 6.52 10.28 -6.04
C PRO A 156 5.15 10.86 -6.42
N GLY A 157 4.64 10.50 -7.61
CA GLY A 157 3.33 10.93 -8.10
C GLY A 157 2.17 10.02 -7.71
N SER A 158 2.44 8.86 -7.10
CA SER A 158 1.40 7.88 -6.73
C SER A 158 0.52 8.42 -5.62
N ARG A 159 -0.79 8.37 -5.86
CA ARG A 159 -1.83 8.78 -4.90
C ARG A 159 -2.56 7.60 -4.28
N ASP A 160 -2.51 6.47 -4.96
CA ASP A 160 -3.07 5.19 -4.48
C ASP A 160 -2.47 4.02 -5.26
N VAL A 161 -2.48 2.83 -4.63
CA VAL A 161 -2.05 1.58 -5.27
C VAL A 161 -3.09 0.49 -5.03
N VAL A 162 -3.77 0.08 -6.10
CA VAL A 162 -4.70 -1.04 -6.11
C VAL A 162 -3.95 -2.27 -6.61
N ASN A 163 -3.59 -3.16 -5.70
CA ASN A 163 -2.80 -4.35 -6.02
C ASN A 163 -3.69 -5.59 -6.15
N GLY A 164 -4.22 -5.82 -7.36
CA GLY A 164 -5.03 -6.96 -7.76
C GLY A 164 -4.23 -8.18 -8.24
N ILE A 165 -2.88 -8.15 -8.14
CA ILE A 165 -2.02 -9.27 -8.53
C ILE A 165 -2.43 -10.54 -7.76
N THR A 166 -2.56 -11.66 -8.45
CA THR A 166 -2.75 -12.99 -7.84
C THR A 166 -1.41 -13.66 -7.56
N VAL A 167 -1.38 -14.61 -6.64
CA VAL A 167 -0.20 -15.41 -6.34
C VAL A 167 -0.45 -16.84 -6.82
N ASP A 168 0.41 -17.35 -7.69
CA ASP A 168 0.30 -18.69 -8.26
C ASP A 168 1.67 -19.41 -8.25
N PRO A 169 1.81 -20.53 -7.51
CA PRO A 169 0.78 -21.20 -6.70
C PRO A 169 0.34 -20.35 -5.48
N PRO A 170 -0.90 -20.54 -5.00
CA PRO A 170 -1.39 -19.81 -3.81
C PRO A 170 -0.51 -20.03 -2.59
N GLU A 171 -0.19 -18.96 -1.88
CA GLU A 171 0.53 -18.99 -0.61
C GLU A 171 -0.39 -18.57 0.55
N GLU A 172 -0.19 -19.20 1.72
CA GLU A 172 -0.84 -18.76 2.95
C GLU A 172 -0.26 -17.42 3.41
N ASP A 173 -1.14 -16.46 3.71
CA ASP A 173 -0.75 -15.14 4.18
C ASP A 173 -0.47 -15.15 5.69
N ALA A 174 0.59 -15.81 6.10
CA ALA A 174 1.05 -15.89 7.48
C ALA A 174 1.91 -14.68 7.86
N PRO A 175 2.01 -14.31 9.17
CA PRO A 175 2.83 -13.19 9.64
C PRO A 175 4.28 -13.22 9.17
N ILE A 176 4.87 -14.42 9.04
CA ILE A 176 6.23 -14.59 8.54
C ILE A 176 6.41 -14.09 7.11
N ARG A 177 5.35 -14.15 6.27
CA ARG A 177 5.38 -13.64 4.90
C ARG A 177 5.35 -12.10 4.86
N ILE A 178 4.74 -11.48 5.84
CA ILE A 178 4.80 -10.01 6.01
C ILE A 178 6.21 -9.62 6.47
N GLU A 179 6.78 -10.34 7.45
CA GLU A 179 8.13 -10.09 7.95
C GLU A 179 9.18 -10.20 6.84
N GLU A 180 9.09 -11.25 6.01
CA GLU A 180 9.95 -11.43 4.84
C GLU A 180 9.85 -10.24 3.86
N ALA A 181 8.64 -9.80 3.54
CA ALA A 181 8.43 -8.67 2.65
C ALA A 181 9.00 -7.36 3.22
N VAL A 182 8.79 -7.09 4.52
CA VAL A 182 9.37 -5.91 5.20
C VAL A 182 10.90 -5.94 5.09
N ARG A 183 11.54 -7.07 5.38
CA ARG A 183 13.01 -7.20 5.28
C ARG A 183 13.53 -6.97 3.87
N ILE A 184 12.83 -7.50 2.85
CA ILE A 184 13.18 -7.28 1.44
C ILE A 184 13.09 -5.80 1.09
N VAL A 185 12.03 -5.12 1.49
CA VAL A 185 11.80 -3.70 1.18
C VAL A 185 12.84 -2.83 1.86
N LEU A 186 13.05 -2.99 3.17
CA LEU A 186 14.07 -2.24 3.92
C LEU A 186 15.48 -2.41 3.32
N ALA A 187 15.82 -3.61 2.82
CA ALA A 187 17.11 -3.87 2.19
C ALA A 187 17.26 -3.19 0.81
N LYS A 188 16.16 -2.76 0.19
CA LYS A 188 16.14 -2.09 -1.11
C LYS A 188 16.11 -0.56 -1.01
N ASP A 189 15.67 -0.01 0.12
CA ASP A 189 15.66 1.44 0.32
C ASP A 189 17.09 1.94 0.57
N PRO A 190 17.64 2.82 -0.31
CA PRO A 190 18.99 3.36 -0.16
C PRO A 190 19.17 4.28 1.06
N LEU A 191 18.08 4.76 1.67
CA LEU A 191 18.11 5.60 2.87
C LEU A 191 18.30 4.79 4.15
N ILE A 192 18.19 3.45 4.07
CA ILE A 192 18.11 2.55 5.22
C ILE A 192 19.31 1.60 5.25
N ASP A 193 19.98 1.52 6.39
CA ASP A 193 20.85 0.38 6.70
C ASP A 193 20.02 -0.73 7.37
N ALA A 194 19.46 -1.61 6.56
CA ALA A 194 18.57 -2.68 7.02
C ALA A 194 19.24 -3.63 8.02
N SER A 195 20.59 -3.71 8.06
CA SER A 195 21.33 -4.54 9.00
C SER A 195 21.18 -4.08 10.46
N GLN A 196 20.83 -2.82 10.65
CA GLN A 196 20.62 -2.19 11.95
C GLN A 196 19.17 -2.29 12.45
N ILE A 197 18.26 -2.81 11.62
CA ILE A 197 16.83 -2.87 11.94
C ILE A 197 16.40 -4.33 12.13
N ARG A 198 15.71 -4.57 13.24
CA ARG A 198 15.03 -5.84 13.50
C ARG A 198 13.54 -5.68 13.23
N VAL A 199 13.00 -6.63 12.51
CA VAL A 199 11.58 -6.70 12.15
C VAL A 199 10.94 -7.85 12.91
N GLY A 200 9.83 -7.60 13.58
CA GLY A 200 8.96 -8.61 14.17
C GLY A 200 7.53 -8.38 13.70
N VAL A 201 6.78 -9.46 13.46
CA VAL A 201 5.38 -9.36 13.02
C VAL A 201 4.49 -10.22 13.90
N ARG A 202 3.42 -9.63 14.41
CA ARG A 202 2.36 -10.34 15.15
C ARG A 202 1.01 -10.04 14.52
N GLY A 203 0.38 -11.07 13.97
CA GLY A 203 -0.81 -10.86 13.13
C GLY A 203 -0.44 -10.03 11.90
N ARG A 204 -0.97 -8.83 11.82
CA ARG A 204 -0.71 -7.86 10.74
C ARG A 204 -0.05 -6.56 11.26
N THR A 205 0.40 -6.57 12.51
CA THR A 205 1.16 -5.47 13.12
C THR A 205 2.65 -5.73 12.96
N VAL A 206 3.36 -4.79 12.35
CA VAL A 206 4.82 -4.79 12.21
C VAL A 206 5.42 -4.00 13.36
N ARG A 207 6.44 -4.57 14.02
CA ARG A 207 7.28 -3.86 14.99
C ARG A 207 8.68 -3.71 14.43
N LEU A 208 9.17 -2.48 14.39
CA LEU A 208 10.54 -2.14 13.98
C LEU A 208 11.33 -1.70 15.19
N THR A 209 12.51 -2.28 15.39
CA THR A 209 13.45 -1.91 16.48
C THR A 209 14.86 -1.83 15.93
N GLY A 210 15.71 -1.04 16.55
CA GLY A 210 17.11 -0.91 16.12
C GLY A 210 17.65 0.49 16.33
N LEU A 211 18.76 0.80 15.65
CA LEU A 211 19.42 2.09 15.70
C LEU A 211 19.76 2.54 14.28
N VAL A 212 19.31 3.73 13.89
CA VAL A 212 19.63 4.33 12.59
C VAL A 212 20.30 5.69 12.77
N ARG A 213 20.89 6.22 11.69
CA ARG A 213 21.70 7.45 11.75
C ARG A 213 20.87 8.73 11.82
N SER A 214 19.61 8.70 11.39
CA SER A 214 18.78 9.90 11.28
C SER A 214 17.30 9.61 11.46
N GLU A 215 16.54 10.64 11.82
CA GLU A 215 15.08 10.64 11.82
C GLU A 215 14.53 10.26 10.44
N ALA A 216 15.15 10.79 9.36
CA ALA A 216 14.73 10.47 7.99
C ALA A 216 14.83 8.97 7.69
N SER A 217 15.88 8.28 8.15
CA SER A 217 16.01 6.82 7.99
C SER A 217 15.01 6.05 8.84
N ARG A 218 14.70 6.55 10.05
CA ARG A 218 13.66 5.98 10.92
C ARG A 218 12.28 6.09 10.29
N ASP A 219 11.96 7.28 9.78
CA ASP A 219 10.67 7.55 9.17
C ASP A 219 10.52 6.80 7.83
N ALA A 220 11.58 6.70 7.02
CA ALA A 220 11.59 5.88 5.80
C ALA A 220 11.28 4.41 6.11
N ALA A 221 11.89 3.82 7.14
CA ALA A 221 11.62 2.45 7.54
C ALA A 221 10.15 2.23 7.96
N GLU A 222 9.55 3.22 8.63
CA GLU A 222 8.14 3.18 8.99
C GLU A 222 7.24 3.22 7.74
N TRP A 223 7.51 4.14 6.81
CA TRP A 223 6.74 4.27 5.57
C TRP A 223 6.84 3.01 4.71
N ASP A 224 8.02 2.41 4.61
CA ASP A 224 8.23 1.17 3.88
C ASP A 224 7.36 0.03 4.44
N ALA A 225 7.27 -0.09 5.75
CA ALA A 225 6.38 -1.06 6.37
C ALA A 225 4.90 -0.77 6.07
N TRP A 226 4.48 0.50 6.10
CA TRP A 226 3.12 0.90 5.76
C TRP A 226 2.76 0.67 4.30
N TYR A 227 3.70 0.72 3.35
CA TYR A 227 3.46 0.44 1.94
C TYR A 227 3.16 -1.03 1.65
N ILE A 228 3.51 -1.95 2.55
CA ILE A 228 3.34 -3.38 2.35
C ILE A 228 1.87 -3.77 2.48
N PHE A 229 1.32 -4.37 1.43
CA PHE A 229 -0.02 -4.93 1.45
C PHE A 229 -0.16 -5.97 2.57
N GLY A 230 -1.20 -5.83 3.37
CA GLY A 230 -1.47 -6.73 4.48
C GLY A 230 -0.92 -6.26 5.83
N VAL A 231 -0.26 -5.11 5.91
CA VAL A 231 0.09 -4.46 7.18
C VAL A 231 -1.07 -3.57 7.61
N ASP A 232 -1.57 -3.78 8.83
CA ASP A 232 -2.66 -3.00 9.42
C ASP A 232 -2.13 -1.98 10.44
N ASP A 233 -0.95 -2.25 11.05
CA ASP A 233 -0.33 -1.34 12.00
C ASP A 233 1.19 -1.45 12.00
N VAL A 234 1.87 -0.32 12.31
CA VAL A 234 3.33 -0.25 12.46
C VAL A 234 3.69 0.40 13.79
N ILE A 235 4.45 -0.32 14.60
CA ILE A 235 5.04 0.15 15.86
C ILE A 235 6.53 0.41 15.59
N ASN A 236 6.90 1.68 15.45
CA ASN A 236 8.27 2.08 15.18
C ASN A 236 8.99 2.46 16.49
N GLU A 237 9.85 1.56 16.96
CA GLU A 237 10.70 1.74 18.14
C GLU A 237 12.19 1.87 17.74
N ILE A 238 12.46 2.27 16.50
CA ILE A 238 13.83 2.53 16.05
C ILE A 238 14.34 3.80 16.76
N ALA A 239 15.51 3.68 17.40
CA ALA A 239 16.22 4.82 17.97
C ALA A 239 17.09 5.50 16.90
N THR A 240 17.32 6.79 17.05
CA THR A 240 18.28 7.55 16.22
C THR A 240 19.56 7.79 16.99
N GLY A 241 20.71 7.53 16.37
CA GLY A 241 22.01 7.91 16.93
C GLY A 241 22.18 9.43 16.94
N ALA A 242 22.76 9.95 18.01
CA ALA A 242 23.14 11.35 18.09
C ALA A 242 24.33 11.68 17.20
#